data_1c1d5fabe15877d2fc9ad5549cabf975
#
_entry.id   1c1d5fabe15877d2fc9ad5549cabf975
#
_cell.length_a   1.000
_cell.length_b   1.000
_cell.length_c   1.000
_cell.angle_alpha   90.00
_cell.angle_beta   90.00
_cell.angle_gamma   90.00
#
_symmetry.space_group_name_H-M   'P 1'
#
loop_
_entity.id
_entity.type
_entity.pdbx_description
1 polymer ?
#
loop_
_entity_poly.entity_id
_entity_poly.type
_entity_poly.pdbx_seq_one_letter_code
_entity_poly.pdbx_strand_id
1 'polypeptide(L)'
;KRMQAGVKALSAGKGTLDVKLCQLVKLFDNGEPVRMSKRTGTFVTLRDLIDAVGKDVVRFIMLTRKNDAQLDFDFAKVTEKSRDNPVFYVQYAHARIHSVFRHATEVLAGRDLSDSSLSLADLSLCADPDELAVMRSVASWPRTIEAAALSHEPHRIAFYLYELASQLHALWNRGNEDAEMRFLLADQPERSLARLALVRSVAVVIASGLDVFGVEPVKEMR
;
A
#
# COMPACT_ATOMS: atom_id res chain seq x y z
N LYS A 1 -31.78 7.69 5.37
CA LYS A 1 -32.80 8.55 6.00
C LYS A 1 -33.72 7.77 6.96
N ARG A 2 -34.45 6.69 6.51
CA ARG A 2 -35.40 5.94 7.38
C ARG A 2 -34.71 5.31 8.60
N MET A 3 -33.57 4.64 8.41
CA MET A 3 -32.82 4.03 9.52
C MET A 3 -32.28 5.09 10.50
N GLN A 4 -31.78 6.22 10.00
CA GLN A 4 -31.34 7.34 10.83
C GLN A 4 -32.48 7.92 11.67
N ALA A 5 -33.68 8.09 11.08
CA ALA A 5 -34.86 8.52 11.80
C ALA A 5 -35.29 7.52 12.89
N GLY A 6 -35.21 6.21 12.56
CA GLY A 6 -35.51 5.16 13.53
C GLY A 6 -34.56 5.15 14.74
N VAL A 7 -33.25 5.25 14.49
CA VAL A 7 -32.25 5.34 15.58
C VAL A 7 -32.47 6.59 16.43
N LYS A 8 -32.73 7.74 15.82
CA LYS A 8 -33.00 8.98 16.53
C LYS A 8 -34.25 8.87 17.43
N ALA A 9 -35.32 8.25 16.92
CA ALA A 9 -36.56 8.04 17.69
C ALA A 9 -36.33 7.08 18.86
N LEU A 10 -35.70 5.90 18.60
CA LEU A 10 -35.48 4.86 19.63
C LEU A 10 -34.50 5.31 20.72
N SER A 11 -33.53 6.16 20.38
CA SER A 11 -32.54 6.70 21.33
C SER A 11 -32.98 7.99 22.02
N ALA A 12 -34.22 8.45 21.83
CA ALA A 12 -34.69 9.76 22.29
C ALA A 12 -33.77 10.92 21.85
N GLY A 13 -33.22 10.83 20.62
CA GLY A 13 -32.33 11.83 20.03
C GLY A 13 -30.87 11.76 20.47
N LYS A 14 -30.48 10.81 21.33
CA LYS A 14 -29.11 10.67 21.84
C LYS A 14 -28.19 9.86 20.91
N GLY A 15 -28.73 9.01 20.06
CA GLY A 15 -27.95 8.17 19.13
C GLY A 15 -27.85 8.80 17.75
N THR A 16 -26.69 8.66 17.13
CA THR A 16 -26.43 8.97 15.73
C THR A 16 -26.16 7.70 14.92
N LEU A 17 -26.49 7.70 13.63
CA LEU A 17 -26.22 6.61 12.71
C LEU A 17 -25.65 7.16 11.43
N ASP A 18 -24.40 6.79 11.14
CA ASP A 18 -23.78 7.01 9.83
C ASP A 18 -24.03 5.81 8.91
N VAL A 19 -24.40 6.09 7.67
CA VAL A 19 -24.70 5.06 6.67
C VAL A 19 -23.89 5.34 5.43
N LYS A 20 -22.99 4.40 5.09
CA LYS A 20 -22.29 4.36 3.81
C LYS A 20 -22.96 3.34 2.89
N LEU A 21 -23.15 3.73 1.63
CA LEU A 21 -23.67 2.86 0.59
C LEU A 21 -22.50 2.33 -0.22
N CYS A 22 -22.48 1.01 -0.46
CA CYS A 22 -21.50 0.38 -1.32
C CYS A 22 -22.18 -0.13 -2.58
N GLN A 23 -21.49 0.02 -3.71
CA GLN A 23 -21.93 -0.55 -4.99
C GLN A 23 -21.59 -2.05 -5.07
N LEU A 24 -22.23 -2.71 -6.04
CA LEU A 24 -21.98 -4.11 -6.31
C LEU A 24 -20.60 -4.32 -6.92
N VAL A 25 -19.98 -5.43 -6.55
CA VAL A 25 -18.77 -5.95 -7.20
C VAL A 25 -19.20 -6.91 -8.30
N LYS A 26 -18.67 -6.72 -9.50
CA LYS A 26 -18.82 -7.68 -10.60
C LYS A 26 -17.57 -8.54 -10.67
N LEU A 27 -17.76 -9.84 -10.83
CA LEU A 27 -16.68 -10.81 -10.97
C LEU A 27 -16.43 -11.11 -12.45
N PHE A 28 -15.15 -11.14 -12.81
CA PHE A 28 -14.66 -11.49 -14.14
C PHE A 28 -13.57 -12.58 -14.02
N ASP A 29 -13.42 -13.36 -15.07
CA ASP A 29 -12.29 -14.25 -15.25
C ASP A 29 -11.76 -14.08 -16.68
N ASN A 30 -10.50 -13.65 -16.81
CA ASN A 30 -9.88 -13.29 -18.10
C ASN A 30 -10.72 -12.30 -18.94
N GLY A 31 -11.35 -11.32 -18.30
CA GLY A 31 -12.18 -10.32 -18.95
C GLY A 31 -13.62 -10.75 -19.22
N GLU A 32 -13.97 -12.02 -19.04
CA GLU A 32 -15.32 -12.55 -19.23
C GLU A 32 -16.11 -12.50 -17.91
N PRO A 33 -17.38 -12.02 -17.93
CA PRO A 33 -18.21 -11.96 -16.73
C PRO A 33 -18.50 -13.35 -16.15
N VAL A 34 -18.23 -13.54 -14.87
CA VAL A 34 -18.62 -14.77 -14.16
C VAL A 34 -20.11 -14.76 -13.93
N ARG A 35 -20.84 -15.67 -14.59
CA ARG A 35 -22.28 -15.82 -14.45
C ARG A 35 -22.64 -16.46 -13.12
N MET A 36 -23.40 -15.74 -12.30
CA MET A 36 -23.88 -16.23 -11.01
C MET A 36 -25.41 -16.40 -11.03
N SER A 37 -25.89 -17.56 -10.58
CA SER A 37 -27.32 -17.82 -10.44
C SER A 37 -27.61 -18.64 -9.18
N LYS A 38 -28.34 -18.05 -8.25
CA LYS A 38 -28.81 -18.76 -7.04
C LYS A 38 -29.75 -19.94 -7.37
N ARG A 39 -30.47 -19.85 -8.49
CA ARG A 39 -31.45 -20.91 -8.90
C ARG A 39 -30.74 -22.14 -9.45
N THR A 40 -29.60 -21.99 -10.10
CA THR A 40 -28.81 -23.09 -10.66
C THR A 40 -27.67 -23.55 -9.72
N GLY A 41 -27.56 -22.95 -8.54
CA GLY A 41 -26.49 -23.25 -7.57
C GLY A 41 -25.10 -22.76 -7.97
N THR A 42 -24.99 -22.01 -9.07
CA THR A 42 -23.71 -21.43 -9.55
C THR A 42 -23.54 -20.03 -8.99
N PHE A 43 -22.91 -19.92 -7.84
CA PHE A 43 -22.51 -18.61 -7.30
C PHE A 43 -21.13 -18.74 -6.63
N VAL A 44 -20.33 -17.68 -6.74
CA VAL A 44 -19.04 -17.58 -6.09
C VAL A 44 -19.25 -16.96 -4.72
N THR A 45 -18.82 -17.67 -3.69
CA THR A 45 -18.84 -17.16 -2.32
C THR A 45 -17.60 -16.31 -2.04
N LEU A 46 -17.62 -15.50 -0.97
CA LEU A 46 -16.44 -14.80 -0.50
C LEU A 46 -15.31 -15.79 -0.12
N ARG A 47 -15.66 -16.97 0.37
CA ARG A 47 -14.70 -18.04 0.68
C ARG A 47 -13.98 -18.50 -0.58
N ASP A 48 -14.74 -18.84 -1.64
CA ASP A 48 -14.18 -19.28 -2.91
C ASP A 48 -13.22 -18.22 -3.49
N LEU A 49 -13.57 -16.92 -3.36
CA LEU A 49 -12.74 -15.81 -3.78
C LEU A 49 -11.42 -15.78 -3.00
N ILE A 50 -11.48 -15.88 -1.67
CA ILE A 50 -10.28 -15.88 -0.80
C ILE A 50 -9.40 -17.10 -1.10
N ASP A 51 -10.00 -18.27 -1.30
CA ASP A 51 -9.26 -19.51 -1.58
C ASP A 51 -8.60 -19.46 -2.97
N ALA A 52 -9.18 -18.75 -3.94
CA ALA A 52 -8.64 -18.59 -5.28
C ALA A 52 -7.47 -17.60 -5.37
N VAL A 53 -7.59 -16.43 -4.72
CA VAL A 53 -6.62 -15.32 -4.92
C VAL A 53 -5.90 -14.87 -3.64
N GLY A 54 -6.28 -15.41 -2.50
CA GLY A 54 -5.72 -15.04 -1.19
C GLY A 54 -6.42 -13.85 -0.52
N LYS A 55 -6.38 -13.86 0.81
CA LYS A 55 -7.02 -12.85 1.66
C LYS A 55 -6.52 -11.43 1.35
N ASP A 56 -5.23 -11.26 1.22
CA ASP A 56 -4.58 -9.94 1.08
C ASP A 56 -4.96 -9.26 -0.23
N VAL A 57 -4.99 -10.04 -1.31
CA VAL A 57 -5.44 -9.55 -2.63
C VAL A 57 -6.90 -9.10 -2.56
N VAL A 58 -7.78 -9.94 -1.99
CA VAL A 58 -9.21 -9.60 -1.87
C VAL A 58 -9.38 -8.30 -1.07
N ARG A 59 -8.76 -8.20 0.12
CA ARG A 59 -8.89 -7.03 0.98
C ARG A 59 -8.39 -5.76 0.32
N PHE A 60 -7.20 -5.80 -0.27
CA PHE A 60 -6.62 -4.62 -0.91
C PHE A 60 -7.48 -4.16 -2.11
N ILE A 61 -7.79 -5.08 -3.04
CA ILE A 61 -8.51 -4.74 -4.27
C ILE A 61 -9.92 -4.21 -3.95
N MET A 62 -10.64 -4.83 -3.00
CA MET A 62 -11.97 -4.36 -2.59
C MET A 62 -11.94 -2.92 -2.04
N LEU A 63 -10.80 -2.50 -1.47
CA LEU A 63 -10.63 -1.16 -0.90
C LEU A 63 -10.00 -0.15 -1.88
N THR A 64 -9.67 -0.53 -3.12
CA THR A 64 -9.13 0.41 -4.13
C THR A 64 -10.18 1.29 -4.77
N ARG A 65 -11.45 0.99 -4.59
CA ARG A 65 -12.55 1.76 -5.17
C ARG A 65 -13.30 2.55 -4.11
N LYS A 66 -13.76 3.73 -4.52
CA LYS A 66 -14.72 4.48 -3.73
C LYS A 66 -15.98 3.62 -3.55
N ASN A 67 -16.55 3.64 -2.34
CA ASN A 67 -17.67 2.77 -1.99
C ASN A 67 -18.91 2.92 -2.89
N ASP A 68 -19.15 4.11 -3.46
CA ASP A 68 -20.25 4.39 -4.39
C ASP A 68 -19.89 4.12 -5.87
N ALA A 69 -18.66 3.69 -6.18
CA ALA A 69 -18.21 3.29 -7.50
C ALA A 69 -18.22 1.76 -7.67
N GLN A 70 -18.65 1.28 -8.85
CA GLN A 70 -18.62 -0.13 -9.17
C GLN A 70 -17.17 -0.65 -9.25
N LEU A 71 -16.94 -1.84 -8.71
CA LEU A 71 -15.68 -2.57 -8.83
C LEU A 71 -15.86 -3.78 -9.76
N ASP A 72 -15.03 -3.85 -10.78
CA ASP A 72 -14.87 -5.05 -11.61
C ASP A 72 -13.65 -5.83 -11.08
N PHE A 73 -13.89 -7.00 -10.51
CA PHE A 73 -12.89 -7.87 -9.92
C PHE A 73 -12.58 -9.01 -10.88
N ASP A 74 -11.43 -8.98 -11.53
CA ASP A 74 -10.98 -9.99 -12.49
C ASP A 74 -9.93 -10.90 -11.85
N PHE A 75 -10.24 -12.20 -11.71
CA PHE A 75 -9.39 -13.19 -11.07
C PHE A 75 -7.99 -13.27 -11.69
N ALA A 76 -7.90 -13.22 -13.01
CA ALA A 76 -6.61 -13.27 -13.71
C ALA A 76 -5.76 -12.05 -13.40
N LYS A 77 -6.35 -10.85 -13.50
CA LYS A 77 -5.62 -9.59 -13.28
C LYS A 77 -5.13 -9.42 -11.86
N VAL A 78 -5.92 -9.82 -10.86
CA VAL A 78 -5.56 -9.63 -9.44
C VAL A 78 -4.51 -10.64 -8.94
N THR A 79 -4.24 -11.70 -9.70
CA THR A 79 -3.18 -12.68 -9.40
C THR A 79 -1.89 -12.45 -10.19
N GLU A 80 -1.90 -11.50 -11.11
CA GLU A 80 -0.75 -11.19 -11.95
C GLU A 80 0.40 -10.58 -11.15
N LYS A 81 1.62 -11.05 -11.39
CA LYS A 81 2.84 -10.49 -10.77
C LYS A 81 3.38 -9.34 -11.63
N SER A 82 2.59 -8.30 -11.79
CA SER A 82 2.91 -7.16 -12.62
C SER A 82 2.64 -5.82 -11.92
N ARG A 83 3.08 -4.72 -12.54
CA ARG A 83 2.79 -3.36 -12.09
C ARG A 83 1.28 -3.07 -12.09
N ASP A 84 0.52 -3.73 -12.95
CA ASP A 84 -0.93 -3.52 -13.07
C ASP A 84 -1.71 -4.11 -11.89
N ASN A 85 -1.08 -4.98 -11.11
CA ASN A 85 -1.61 -5.47 -9.83
C ASN A 85 -1.12 -4.57 -8.68
N PRO A 86 -1.96 -3.69 -8.13
CA PRO A 86 -1.52 -2.72 -7.13
C PRO A 86 -1.08 -3.36 -5.80
N VAL A 87 -1.63 -4.52 -5.44
CA VAL A 87 -1.20 -5.26 -4.24
C VAL A 87 0.24 -5.72 -4.40
N PHE A 88 0.50 -6.43 -5.50
CA PHE A 88 1.82 -6.91 -5.84
C PHE A 88 2.83 -5.77 -5.89
N TYR A 89 2.47 -4.66 -6.54
CA TYR A 89 3.35 -3.52 -6.73
C TYR A 89 3.78 -2.87 -5.41
N VAL A 90 2.85 -2.70 -4.47
CA VAL A 90 3.12 -2.15 -3.13
C VAL A 90 3.93 -3.13 -2.29
N GLN A 91 3.56 -4.41 -2.27
CA GLN A 91 4.31 -5.43 -1.54
C GLN A 91 5.74 -5.60 -2.10
N TYR A 92 5.90 -5.50 -3.42
CA TYR A 92 7.21 -5.56 -4.06
C TYR A 92 8.11 -4.39 -3.65
N ALA A 93 7.56 -3.18 -3.53
CA ALA A 93 8.31 -2.03 -3.00
C ALA A 93 8.83 -2.32 -1.58
N HIS A 94 7.99 -2.86 -0.69
CA HIS A 94 8.39 -3.22 0.67
C HIS A 94 9.48 -4.30 0.70
N ALA A 95 9.33 -5.37 -0.08
CA ALA A 95 10.32 -6.44 -0.18
C ALA A 95 11.67 -5.94 -0.73
N ARG A 96 11.63 -5.03 -1.72
CA ARG A 96 12.83 -4.37 -2.26
C ARG A 96 13.61 -3.59 -1.20
N ILE A 97 12.94 -2.82 -0.37
CA ILE A 97 13.59 -2.09 0.72
C ILE A 97 14.32 -3.08 1.64
N HIS A 98 13.66 -4.18 2.02
CA HIS A 98 14.31 -5.21 2.84
C HIS A 98 15.52 -5.85 2.14
N SER A 99 15.52 -5.97 0.82
CA SER A 99 16.68 -6.40 0.06
C SER A 99 17.84 -5.40 0.14
N VAL A 100 17.55 -4.09 0.05
CA VAL A 100 18.57 -3.04 0.26
C VAL A 100 19.22 -3.18 1.63
N PHE A 101 18.43 -3.39 2.69
CA PHE A 101 18.95 -3.55 4.05
C PHE A 101 19.83 -4.80 4.21
N ARG A 102 19.49 -5.91 3.53
CA ARG A 102 20.38 -7.10 3.54
C ARG A 102 21.74 -6.79 2.91
N HIS A 103 21.77 -6.10 1.78
CA HIS A 103 23.03 -5.69 1.15
C HIS A 103 23.77 -4.61 1.96
N ALA A 104 23.05 -3.73 2.64
CA ALA A 104 23.65 -2.68 3.46
C ALA A 104 24.51 -3.25 4.59
N THR A 105 24.16 -4.41 5.16
CA THR A 105 24.99 -5.07 6.20
C THR A 105 26.37 -5.48 5.69
N GLU A 106 26.51 -5.72 4.41
CA GLU A 106 27.79 -6.06 3.76
C GLU A 106 28.57 -4.78 3.33
N VAL A 107 27.87 -3.86 2.66
CA VAL A 107 28.47 -2.63 2.11
C VAL A 107 28.90 -1.66 3.22
N LEU A 108 28.12 -1.57 4.28
CA LEU A 108 28.34 -0.69 5.43
C LEU A 108 28.74 -1.49 6.67
N ALA A 109 29.60 -2.47 6.50
CA ALA A 109 30.01 -3.36 7.58
C ALA A 109 30.50 -2.58 8.83
N GLY A 110 29.97 -2.96 10.01
CA GLY A 110 30.29 -2.31 11.28
C GLY A 110 29.48 -1.05 11.59
N ARG A 111 28.59 -0.60 10.70
CA ARG A 111 27.63 0.48 11.00
C ARG A 111 26.36 -0.07 11.64
N ASP A 112 25.82 0.65 12.61
CA ASP A 112 24.52 0.36 13.19
C ASP A 112 23.41 0.84 12.22
N LEU A 113 22.61 -0.10 11.72
CA LEU A 113 21.49 0.14 10.81
C LEU A 113 20.13 0.04 11.52
N SER A 114 20.12 0.11 12.87
CA SER A 114 18.89 0.13 13.66
C SER A 114 18.07 1.40 13.39
N ASP A 115 16.75 1.33 13.65
CA ASP A 115 15.86 2.47 13.49
C ASP A 115 16.31 3.67 14.35
N SER A 116 16.90 3.43 15.53
CA SER A 116 17.44 4.47 16.40
C SER A 116 18.67 5.17 15.79
N SER A 117 19.55 4.43 15.15
CA SER A 117 20.71 4.99 14.46
C SER A 117 20.32 5.74 13.20
N LEU A 118 19.46 5.14 12.38
CA LEU A 118 18.97 5.76 11.14
C LEU A 118 18.16 7.04 11.39
N SER A 119 17.47 7.15 12.51
CA SER A 119 16.74 8.37 12.88
C SER A 119 17.64 9.59 13.11
N LEU A 120 18.95 9.38 13.30
CA LEU A 120 19.96 10.42 13.49
C LEU A 120 20.73 10.74 12.18
N ALA A 121 20.41 10.06 11.08
CA ALA A 121 21.09 10.29 9.80
C ALA A 121 20.82 11.72 9.27
N ASP A 122 21.84 12.32 8.69
CA ASP A 122 21.74 13.66 8.10
C ASP A 122 20.99 13.61 6.75
N LEU A 123 19.69 13.83 6.79
CA LEU A 123 18.82 13.82 5.61
C LEU A 123 19.12 14.99 4.64
N SER A 124 19.90 15.99 5.01
CA SER A 124 20.31 17.05 4.08
C SER A 124 21.19 16.53 2.94
N LEU A 125 21.77 15.34 3.10
CA LEU A 125 22.52 14.62 2.07
C LEU A 125 21.65 14.01 0.97
N CYS A 126 20.33 13.93 1.17
CA CYS A 126 19.32 13.54 0.18
C CYS A 126 18.73 14.80 -0.46
N ALA A 127 19.43 15.40 -1.40
CA ALA A 127 19.07 16.68 -2.00
C ALA A 127 18.52 16.58 -3.43
N ASP A 128 18.49 15.39 -4.01
CA ASP A 128 17.91 15.17 -5.34
C ASP A 128 16.39 15.44 -5.33
N PRO A 129 15.83 16.04 -6.39
CA PRO A 129 14.39 16.32 -6.48
C PRO A 129 13.49 15.09 -6.23
N ASP A 130 13.90 13.91 -6.67
CA ASP A 130 13.14 12.67 -6.49
C ASP A 130 13.24 12.17 -5.04
N GLU A 131 14.42 12.28 -4.40
CA GLU A 131 14.57 11.99 -2.96
C GLU A 131 13.67 12.92 -2.12
N LEU A 132 13.64 14.21 -2.45
CA LEU A 132 12.79 15.20 -1.79
C LEU A 132 11.29 14.94 -2.06
N ALA A 133 10.92 14.42 -3.24
CA ALA A 133 9.55 14.03 -3.53
C ALA A 133 9.10 12.87 -2.64
N VAL A 134 9.93 11.84 -2.49
CA VAL A 134 9.67 10.72 -1.57
C VAL A 134 9.54 11.19 -0.13
N MET A 135 10.43 12.08 0.35
CA MET A 135 10.33 12.66 1.70
C MET A 135 9.01 13.38 1.93
N ARG A 136 8.57 14.22 0.97
CA ARG A 136 7.28 14.92 1.05
C ARG A 136 6.11 13.94 1.10
N SER A 137 6.18 12.87 0.31
CA SER A 137 5.16 11.83 0.31
C SER A 137 5.09 11.14 1.68
N VAL A 138 6.22 10.70 2.23
CA VAL A 138 6.29 10.11 3.58
C VAL A 138 5.73 11.05 4.64
N ALA A 139 6.14 12.32 4.63
CA ALA A 139 5.67 13.33 5.59
C ALA A 139 4.17 13.60 5.50
N SER A 140 3.54 13.34 4.36
CA SER A 140 2.09 13.52 4.17
C SER A 140 1.25 12.38 4.73
N TRP A 141 1.85 11.25 5.14
CA TRP A 141 1.13 10.06 5.60
C TRP A 141 0.13 10.30 6.74
N PRO A 142 0.50 10.99 7.85
CA PRO A 142 -0.44 11.22 8.96
C PRO A 142 -1.70 11.97 8.51
N ARG A 143 -1.54 12.98 7.66
CA ARG A 143 -2.65 13.76 7.11
C ARG A 143 -3.52 12.92 6.16
N THR A 144 -2.90 12.05 5.39
CA THR A 144 -3.60 11.18 4.43
C THR A 144 -4.51 10.19 5.14
N ILE A 145 -4.00 9.53 6.20
CA ILE A 145 -4.80 8.57 6.97
C ILE A 145 -5.92 9.24 7.74
N GLU A 146 -5.67 10.42 8.34
CA GLU A 146 -6.69 11.20 9.02
C GLU A 146 -7.82 11.60 8.04
N ALA A 147 -7.48 12.14 6.87
CA ALA A 147 -8.43 12.52 5.85
C ALA A 147 -9.26 11.32 5.34
N ALA A 148 -8.61 10.17 5.12
CA ALA A 148 -9.29 8.93 4.71
C ALA A 148 -10.27 8.44 5.79
N ALA A 149 -9.88 8.50 7.06
CA ALA A 149 -10.72 8.10 8.19
C ALA A 149 -11.94 9.01 8.34
N LEU A 150 -11.74 10.33 8.35
CA LEU A 150 -12.82 11.31 8.49
C LEU A 150 -13.85 11.24 7.35
N SER A 151 -13.40 10.98 6.12
CA SER A 151 -14.28 10.85 4.95
C SER A 151 -14.86 9.43 4.78
N HIS A 152 -14.38 8.44 5.55
CA HIS A 152 -14.63 7.00 5.35
C HIS A 152 -14.28 6.54 3.92
N GLU A 153 -13.12 6.95 3.43
CA GLU A 153 -12.65 6.70 2.06
C GLU A 153 -11.32 5.94 2.05
N PRO A 154 -11.30 4.64 2.37
CA PRO A 154 -10.06 3.85 2.46
C PRO A 154 -9.31 3.75 1.13
N HIS A 155 -9.99 3.91 -0.01
CA HIS A 155 -9.34 3.92 -1.33
C HIS A 155 -8.25 5.00 -1.45
N ARG A 156 -8.32 6.09 -0.69
CA ARG A 156 -7.26 7.13 -0.64
C ARG A 156 -5.94 6.56 -0.14
N ILE A 157 -5.99 5.63 0.81
CA ILE A 157 -4.80 4.95 1.32
C ILE A 157 -4.22 4.03 0.24
N ALA A 158 -5.07 3.27 -0.48
CA ALA A 158 -4.60 2.40 -1.56
C ALA A 158 -3.88 3.18 -2.67
N PHE A 159 -4.44 4.31 -3.10
CA PHE A 159 -3.81 5.18 -4.10
C PHE A 159 -2.51 5.80 -3.58
N TYR A 160 -2.50 6.25 -2.33
CA TYR A 160 -1.29 6.79 -1.73
C TYR A 160 -0.16 5.75 -1.65
N LEU A 161 -0.46 4.52 -1.23
CA LEU A 161 0.52 3.44 -1.17
C LEU A 161 1.08 3.08 -2.55
N TYR A 162 0.21 3.04 -3.57
CA TYR A 162 0.63 2.79 -4.94
C TYR A 162 1.54 3.91 -5.46
N GLU A 163 1.21 5.17 -5.21
CA GLU A 163 2.01 6.33 -5.61
C GLU A 163 3.36 6.34 -4.89
N LEU A 164 3.39 6.09 -3.59
CA LEU A 164 4.63 6.00 -2.81
C LEU A 164 5.52 4.85 -3.33
N ALA A 165 4.95 3.69 -3.63
CA ALA A 165 5.66 2.59 -4.25
C ALA A 165 6.21 2.95 -5.63
N SER A 166 5.44 3.69 -6.44
CA SER A 166 5.87 4.17 -7.76
C SER A 166 7.08 5.10 -7.67
N GLN A 167 7.05 6.05 -6.74
CA GLN A 167 8.17 6.98 -6.50
C GLN A 167 9.43 6.21 -6.04
N LEU A 168 9.29 5.25 -5.14
CA LEU A 168 10.41 4.40 -4.72
C LEU A 168 11.01 3.60 -5.89
N HIS A 169 10.15 3.01 -6.74
CA HIS A 169 10.62 2.25 -7.89
C HIS A 169 11.29 3.16 -8.93
N ALA A 170 10.82 4.39 -9.11
CA ALA A 170 11.47 5.38 -9.97
C ALA A 170 12.87 5.72 -9.44
N LEU A 171 12.99 6.01 -8.16
CA LEU A 171 14.26 6.30 -7.50
C LEU A 171 15.24 5.12 -7.59
N TRP A 172 14.73 3.87 -7.42
CA TRP A 172 15.51 2.65 -7.65
C TRP A 172 16.07 2.58 -9.09
N ASN A 173 15.24 2.83 -10.08
CA ASN A 173 15.62 2.73 -11.48
C ASN A 173 16.69 3.78 -11.83
N ARG A 174 16.60 4.98 -11.27
CA ARG A 174 17.67 5.99 -11.41
C ARG A 174 19.01 5.49 -10.88
N GLY A 175 19.03 4.75 -9.77
CA GLY A 175 20.27 4.13 -9.26
C GLY A 175 20.85 3.04 -10.16
N ASN A 176 20.07 2.49 -11.12
CA ASN A 176 20.59 1.59 -12.15
C ASN A 176 21.22 2.35 -13.31
N GLU A 177 20.73 3.57 -13.61
CA GLU A 177 21.20 4.43 -14.69
C GLU A 177 22.39 5.30 -14.25
N ASP A 178 22.34 5.78 -13.01
CA ASP A 178 23.36 6.64 -12.38
C ASP A 178 23.84 6.01 -11.07
N ALA A 179 25.12 5.63 -11.02
CA ALA A 179 25.72 5.01 -9.85
C ALA A 179 25.65 5.90 -8.59
N GLU A 180 25.73 7.24 -8.76
CA GLU A 180 25.63 8.22 -7.67
C GLU A 180 24.23 8.25 -7.03
N MET A 181 23.21 7.73 -7.74
CA MET A 181 21.84 7.63 -7.25
C MET A 181 21.51 6.30 -6.55
N ARG A 182 22.46 5.39 -6.45
CA ARG A 182 22.27 4.13 -5.70
C ARG A 182 22.04 4.40 -4.22
N PHE A 183 21.23 3.58 -3.60
CA PHE A 183 20.99 3.68 -2.16
C PHE A 183 22.23 3.39 -1.32
N LEU A 184 23.14 2.57 -1.84
CA LEU A 184 24.36 2.17 -1.16
C LEU A 184 25.57 2.59 -2.00
N LEU A 185 26.41 3.44 -1.40
CA LEU A 185 27.67 3.95 -1.95
C LEU A 185 28.76 3.62 -0.93
N ALA A 186 29.67 2.71 -1.28
CA ALA A 186 30.71 2.23 -0.36
C ALA A 186 31.69 3.35 0.05
N ASP A 187 31.93 4.30 -0.85
CA ASP A 187 32.80 5.46 -0.67
C ASP A 187 32.11 6.68 -0.01
N GLN A 188 30.76 6.64 0.12
CA GLN A 188 29.96 7.70 0.73
C GLN A 188 29.02 7.13 1.80
N PRO A 189 29.54 6.61 2.92
CA PRO A 189 28.72 5.90 3.91
C PRO A 189 27.64 6.78 4.57
N GLU A 190 27.93 8.06 4.82
CA GLU A 190 26.95 8.98 5.44
C GLU A 190 25.78 9.26 4.49
N ARG A 191 26.02 9.40 3.19
CA ARG A 191 24.96 9.54 2.18
C ARG A 191 24.15 8.26 2.05
N SER A 192 24.79 7.11 2.14
CA SER A 192 24.10 5.81 2.19
C SER A 192 23.22 5.69 3.41
N LEU A 193 23.66 6.10 4.60
CA LEU A 193 22.85 6.12 5.82
C LEU A 193 21.63 7.04 5.69
N ALA A 194 21.80 8.23 5.11
CA ALA A 194 20.69 9.15 4.84
C ALA A 194 19.63 8.51 3.90
N ARG A 195 20.08 7.87 2.81
CA ARG A 195 19.20 7.15 1.88
C ARG A 195 18.55 5.94 2.51
N LEU A 196 19.26 5.19 3.36
CA LEU A 196 18.69 4.09 4.13
C LEU A 196 17.62 4.58 5.10
N ALA A 197 17.81 5.71 5.78
CA ALA A 197 16.80 6.33 6.61
C ALA A 197 15.55 6.70 5.81
N LEU A 198 15.72 7.27 4.61
CA LEU A 198 14.63 7.59 3.70
C LEU A 198 13.85 6.35 3.28
N VAL A 199 14.51 5.30 2.76
CA VAL A 199 13.79 4.09 2.32
C VAL A 199 13.23 3.31 3.51
N ARG A 200 13.83 3.38 4.70
CA ARG A 200 13.26 2.82 5.92
C ARG A 200 11.94 3.49 6.28
N SER A 201 11.88 4.81 6.20
CA SER A 201 10.63 5.54 6.44
C SER A 201 9.53 5.16 5.44
N VAL A 202 9.89 4.92 4.17
CA VAL A 202 8.95 4.39 3.17
C VAL A 202 8.44 3.00 3.57
N ALA A 203 9.32 2.09 4.03
CA ALA A 203 8.90 0.76 4.49
C ALA A 203 7.93 0.82 5.67
N VAL A 204 8.19 1.70 6.64
CA VAL A 204 7.31 1.90 7.80
C VAL A 204 5.93 2.40 7.36
N VAL A 205 5.88 3.37 6.45
CA VAL A 205 4.62 3.92 5.93
C VAL A 205 3.85 2.87 5.12
N ILE A 206 4.52 2.12 4.24
CA ILE A 206 3.88 1.04 3.48
C ILE A 206 3.32 -0.02 4.44
N ALA A 207 4.10 -0.46 5.43
CA ALA A 207 3.64 -1.44 6.41
C ALA A 207 2.43 -0.93 7.20
N SER A 208 2.47 0.33 7.68
CA SER A 208 1.35 0.96 8.38
C SER A 208 0.09 1.03 7.52
N GLY A 209 0.21 1.41 6.23
CA GLY A 209 -0.93 1.49 5.34
C GLY A 209 -1.51 0.11 4.97
N LEU A 210 -0.66 -0.90 4.79
CA LEU A 210 -1.10 -2.28 4.57
C LEU A 210 -1.80 -2.85 5.81
N ASP A 211 -1.32 -2.53 7.02
CA ASP A 211 -1.94 -2.95 8.28
C ASP A 211 -3.38 -2.41 8.43
N VAL A 212 -3.64 -1.16 8.02
CA VAL A 212 -5.01 -0.60 7.97
C VAL A 212 -5.94 -1.48 7.13
N PHE A 213 -5.43 -2.11 6.08
CA PHE A 213 -6.20 -3.04 5.25
C PHE A 213 -6.20 -4.47 5.79
N GLY A 214 -5.41 -4.79 6.82
CA GLY A 214 -5.18 -6.15 7.31
C GLY A 214 -4.49 -7.01 6.26
N VAL A 215 -3.59 -6.39 5.48
CA VAL A 215 -2.72 -6.99 4.45
C VAL A 215 -1.31 -7.08 5.00
N GLU A 216 -0.66 -8.23 4.84
CA GLU A 216 0.67 -8.45 5.37
C GLU A 216 1.75 -7.76 4.52
N PRO A 217 2.66 -6.94 5.12
CA PRO A 217 3.81 -6.40 4.44
C PRO A 217 4.88 -7.47 4.27
N VAL A 218 5.05 -7.98 3.05
CA VAL A 218 6.03 -9.04 2.77
C VAL A 218 7.46 -8.50 2.74
N LYS A 219 8.40 -9.21 3.35
CA LYS A 219 9.82 -8.86 3.38
C LYS A 219 10.62 -9.50 2.24
N GLU A 220 10.06 -10.53 1.61
CA GLU A 220 10.64 -11.24 0.49
C GLU A 220 9.54 -11.66 -0.48
N MET A 221 9.82 -11.58 -1.76
CA MET A 221 8.94 -12.09 -2.81
C MET A 221 9.74 -13.09 -3.66
N ARG A 222 9.20 -14.29 -3.82
CA ARG A 222 9.77 -15.38 -4.62
C ARG A 222 9.02 -15.56 -5.92
#